data_4bd38f1eb681a1aaaa46795028ace7ad
#
_entry.id   4bd38f1eb681a1aaaa46795028ace7ad
#
_cell.length_a   1.000
_cell.length_b   1.000
_cell.length_c   1.000
_cell.angle_alpha   90.00
_cell.angle_beta   90.00
_cell.angle_gamma   90.00
#
_symmetry.space_group_name_H-M   'P 1'
#
loop_
_entity.id
_entity.type
_entity.pdbx_description
1 polymer ?
#
loop_
_entity_poly.entity_id
_entity_poly.type
_entity_poly.pdbx_seq_one_letter_code
_entity_poly.pdbx_strand_id
1 'polypeptide(L)'
;EFDGRGLVTKQVDALGNVTTYAYDGNGNLVSKTDPDGYTTEYTYNALDLVTAINYNDAKEVSYRYNKTGDLVSMTDWLGTTTFELDLLHQLTAATDHKGNRVEYTYDGVGNQTEILYPDGTKATYEYDLVHNQTKVTETDGSETTYAYDGMARVTEMRYPNGWVEYY
;
A
#
# COMPACT_ATOMS: atom_id res chain seq x y z
N GLU A 1 -4.20 27.57 -14.48
CA GLU A 1 -4.15 27.45 -15.93
C GLU A 1 -4.28 25.98 -16.31
N PHE A 2 -4.74 25.75 -17.54
CA PHE A 2 -4.96 24.39 -18.06
C PHE A 2 -4.32 24.27 -19.46
N ASP A 3 -3.90 23.05 -19.82
CA ASP A 3 -3.50 22.73 -21.19
C ASP A 3 -4.73 22.49 -22.09
N GLY A 4 -4.50 22.23 -23.39
CA GLY A 4 -5.55 21.96 -24.38
C GLY A 4 -6.37 20.68 -24.13
N ARG A 5 -5.94 19.81 -23.20
CA ARG A 5 -6.62 18.58 -22.76
C ARG A 5 -7.42 18.78 -21.46
N GLY A 6 -7.35 19.98 -20.84
CA GLY A 6 -7.98 20.31 -19.57
C GLY A 6 -7.18 19.89 -18.34
N LEU A 7 -5.89 19.53 -18.49
CA LEU A 7 -5.01 19.22 -17.37
C LEU A 7 -4.45 20.52 -16.76
N VAL A 8 -4.38 20.58 -15.43
CA VAL A 8 -3.87 21.77 -14.69
C VAL A 8 -2.37 21.90 -14.94
N THR A 9 -1.93 22.97 -15.58
CA THR A 9 -0.51 23.27 -15.80
C THR A 9 0.05 24.27 -14.78
N LYS A 10 -0.82 25.08 -14.17
CA LYS A 10 -0.42 26.05 -13.15
C LYS A 10 -1.54 26.32 -12.18
N GLN A 11 -1.21 26.32 -10.92
CA GLN A 11 -2.09 26.70 -9.81
C GLN A 11 -1.47 27.88 -9.06
N VAL A 12 -2.29 28.85 -8.67
CA VAL A 12 -1.90 29.99 -7.83
C VAL A 12 -2.82 29.98 -6.61
N ASP A 13 -2.24 30.00 -5.42
CA ASP A 13 -3.01 30.07 -4.19
C ASP A 13 -3.45 31.52 -3.86
N ALA A 14 -4.19 31.68 -2.77
CA ALA A 14 -4.69 33.00 -2.33
C ALA A 14 -3.55 33.96 -1.89
N LEU A 15 -2.36 33.46 -1.63
CA LEU A 15 -1.18 34.26 -1.25
C LEU A 15 -0.29 34.58 -2.45
N GLY A 16 -0.65 34.09 -3.66
CA GLY A 16 0.11 34.27 -4.89
C GLY A 16 1.22 33.25 -5.11
N ASN A 17 1.32 32.19 -4.30
CA ASN A 17 2.28 31.13 -4.50
C ASN A 17 1.90 30.29 -5.72
N VAL A 18 2.90 29.94 -6.54
CA VAL A 18 2.69 29.28 -7.83
C VAL A 18 3.20 27.85 -7.77
N THR A 19 2.36 26.87 -8.13
CA THR A 19 2.75 25.50 -8.40
C THR A 19 2.54 25.23 -9.89
N THR A 20 3.49 24.58 -10.55
CA THR A 20 3.41 24.22 -11.97
C THR A 20 3.48 22.72 -12.17
N TYR A 21 2.86 22.26 -13.27
CA TYR A 21 2.74 20.84 -13.62
C TYR A 21 3.03 20.64 -15.09
N ALA A 22 3.73 19.58 -15.44
CA ALA A 22 3.93 19.13 -16.81
C ALA A 22 3.46 17.68 -16.98
N TYR A 23 2.97 17.36 -18.18
CA TYR A 23 2.40 16.05 -18.50
C TYR A 23 2.98 15.52 -19.80
N ASP A 24 3.07 14.20 -19.91
CA ASP A 24 3.41 13.52 -21.15
C ASP A 24 2.24 13.48 -22.16
N GLY A 25 2.43 12.78 -23.28
CA GLY A 25 1.40 12.63 -24.32
C GLY A 25 0.18 11.82 -23.87
N ASN A 26 0.33 10.91 -22.90
CA ASN A 26 -0.74 10.10 -22.34
C ASN A 26 -1.52 10.84 -21.24
N GLY A 27 -1.00 11.95 -20.73
CA GLY A 27 -1.59 12.72 -19.64
C GLY A 27 -1.02 12.36 -18.26
N ASN A 28 0.06 11.58 -18.18
CA ASN A 28 0.74 11.29 -16.94
C ASN A 28 1.53 12.52 -16.46
N LEU A 29 1.50 12.82 -15.18
CA LEU A 29 2.26 13.91 -14.57
C LEU A 29 3.76 13.57 -14.62
N VAL A 30 4.56 14.29 -15.41
CA VAL A 30 6.01 14.05 -15.49
C VAL A 30 6.83 15.03 -14.67
N SER A 31 6.26 16.18 -14.27
CA SER A 31 6.95 17.12 -13.39
C SER A 31 5.96 17.97 -12.60
N LYS A 32 6.31 18.24 -11.35
CA LYS A 32 5.65 19.20 -10.47
C LYS A 32 6.72 20.11 -9.86
N THR A 33 6.55 21.43 -9.95
CA THR A 33 7.41 22.41 -9.27
C THR A 33 6.59 23.19 -8.26
N ASP A 34 6.97 23.11 -7.00
CA ASP A 34 6.35 23.81 -5.89
C ASP A 34 6.77 25.32 -5.85
N PRO A 35 6.08 26.18 -5.09
CA PRO A 35 6.33 27.62 -5.04
C PRO A 35 7.73 28.01 -4.60
N ASP A 36 8.41 27.18 -3.83
CA ASP A 36 9.82 27.36 -3.39
C ASP A 36 10.84 26.88 -4.44
N GLY A 37 10.38 26.44 -5.61
CA GLY A 37 11.19 25.95 -6.71
C GLY A 37 11.61 24.48 -6.60
N TYR A 38 11.08 23.74 -5.60
CA TYR A 38 11.33 22.31 -5.48
C TYR A 38 10.60 21.53 -6.57
N THR A 39 11.36 20.77 -7.37
CA THR A 39 10.83 20.01 -8.48
C THR A 39 10.86 18.52 -8.19
N THR A 40 9.73 17.85 -8.43
CA THR A 40 9.60 16.39 -8.43
C THR A 40 9.32 15.92 -9.85
N GLU A 41 10.09 14.95 -10.33
CA GLU A 41 9.95 14.38 -11.66
C GLU A 41 9.50 12.92 -11.57
N TYR A 42 8.69 12.48 -12.54
CA TYR A 42 8.11 11.15 -12.61
C TYR A 42 8.42 10.51 -13.94
N THR A 43 8.77 9.23 -13.96
CA THR A 43 8.91 8.43 -15.16
C THR A 43 7.94 7.25 -15.15
N TYR A 44 7.51 6.81 -16.31
CA TYR A 44 6.49 5.79 -16.49
C TYR A 44 6.96 4.71 -17.45
N ASN A 45 6.40 3.51 -17.31
CA ASN A 45 6.55 2.46 -18.31
C ASN A 45 5.42 2.54 -19.37
N ALA A 46 5.43 1.57 -20.30
CA ALA A 46 4.42 1.50 -21.36
C ALA A 46 2.99 1.17 -20.89
N LEU A 47 2.80 0.85 -19.61
CA LEU A 47 1.51 0.61 -18.96
C LEU A 47 1.06 1.80 -18.11
N ASP A 48 1.71 2.97 -18.25
CA ASP A 48 1.48 4.18 -17.47
C ASP A 48 1.70 3.98 -15.95
N LEU A 49 2.49 2.96 -15.55
CA LEU A 49 2.88 2.76 -14.16
C LEU A 49 4.16 3.55 -13.87
N VAL A 50 4.21 4.25 -12.72
CA VAL A 50 5.38 5.02 -12.28
C VAL A 50 6.57 4.09 -12.08
N THR A 51 7.68 4.34 -12.76
CA THR A 51 8.93 3.57 -12.62
C THR A 51 10.01 4.29 -11.82
N ALA A 52 9.96 5.64 -11.76
CA ALA A 52 10.82 6.40 -10.85
C ALA A 52 10.17 7.72 -10.46
N ILE A 53 10.53 8.19 -9.26
CA ILE A 53 10.27 9.52 -8.74
C ILE A 53 11.61 10.12 -8.35
N ASN A 54 11.99 11.24 -9.01
CA ASN A 54 13.20 11.97 -8.72
C ASN A 54 12.86 13.24 -7.95
N TYR A 55 13.49 13.42 -6.81
CA TYR A 55 13.34 14.59 -5.98
C TYR A 55 14.50 15.59 -6.21
N ASN A 56 14.24 16.85 -6.01
CA ASN A 56 15.19 17.94 -6.29
C ASN A 56 16.53 17.84 -5.49
N ASP A 57 16.55 17.09 -4.40
CA ASP A 57 17.72 16.85 -3.54
C ASP A 57 18.55 15.61 -3.96
N ALA A 58 18.39 15.17 -5.21
CA ALA A 58 19.02 13.99 -5.80
C ALA A 58 18.64 12.66 -5.15
N LYS A 59 17.52 12.60 -4.43
CA LYS A 59 16.91 11.35 -4.00
C LYS A 59 16.03 10.80 -5.09
N GLU A 60 16.06 9.49 -5.23
CA GLU A 60 15.21 8.76 -6.17
C GLU A 60 14.50 7.62 -5.46
N VAL A 61 13.25 7.39 -5.84
CA VAL A 61 12.53 6.14 -5.58
C VAL A 61 12.24 5.48 -6.90
N SER A 62 12.63 4.22 -7.06
CA SER A 62 12.36 3.46 -8.28
C SER A 62 11.49 2.24 -8.00
N TYR A 63 10.67 1.88 -8.98
CA TYR A 63 9.68 0.81 -8.91
C TYR A 63 9.89 -0.17 -10.06
N ARG A 64 9.74 -1.46 -9.77
CA ARG A 64 9.77 -2.52 -10.78
C ARG A 64 8.49 -3.32 -10.71
N TYR A 65 7.96 -3.62 -11.88
CA TYR A 65 6.73 -4.38 -12.04
C TYR A 65 7.00 -5.67 -12.81
N ASN A 66 6.20 -6.69 -12.55
CA ASN A 66 6.17 -7.89 -13.37
C ASN A 66 5.42 -7.63 -14.69
N LYS A 67 5.25 -8.65 -15.53
CA LYS A 67 4.56 -8.54 -16.82
C LYS A 67 3.05 -8.28 -16.71
N THR A 68 2.46 -8.58 -15.56
CA THR A 68 1.05 -8.35 -15.25
C THR A 68 0.77 -6.99 -14.63
N GLY A 69 1.83 -6.21 -14.33
CA GLY A 69 1.71 -4.87 -13.76
C GLY A 69 1.76 -4.84 -12.23
N ASP A 70 2.03 -5.98 -11.57
CA ASP A 70 2.16 -6.01 -10.12
C ASP A 70 3.52 -5.46 -9.69
N LEU A 71 3.55 -4.68 -8.62
CA LEU A 71 4.78 -4.18 -8.03
C LEU A 71 5.57 -5.33 -7.39
N VAL A 72 6.80 -5.56 -7.86
CA VAL A 72 7.68 -6.62 -7.34
C VAL A 72 8.91 -6.07 -6.60
N SER A 73 9.21 -4.78 -6.75
CA SER A 73 10.33 -4.15 -6.04
C SER A 73 10.18 -2.65 -6.01
N MET A 74 10.56 -2.06 -4.90
CA MET A 74 10.76 -0.63 -4.70
C MET A 74 12.17 -0.40 -4.15
N THR A 75 12.89 0.57 -4.69
CA THR A 75 14.22 0.97 -4.21
C THR A 75 14.21 2.46 -3.88
N ASP A 76 14.68 2.82 -2.71
CA ASP A 76 14.89 4.18 -2.26
C ASP A 76 16.32 4.37 -1.70
N TRP A 77 16.60 5.49 -1.07
CA TRP A 77 17.91 5.78 -0.45
C TRP A 77 18.24 4.92 0.79
N LEU A 78 17.31 4.14 1.32
CA LEU A 78 17.54 3.17 2.39
C LEU A 78 17.92 1.81 1.81
N GLY A 79 17.47 1.47 0.60
CA GLY A 79 17.73 0.25 -0.12
C GLY A 79 16.50 -0.31 -0.83
N THR A 80 16.50 -1.61 -1.08
CA THR A 80 15.47 -2.27 -1.87
C THR A 80 14.53 -3.09 -0.99
N THR A 81 13.22 -2.86 -1.16
CA THR A 81 12.16 -3.74 -0.68
C THR A 81 11.63 -4.57 -1.84
N THR A 82 11.47 -5.87 -1.66
CA THR A 82 10.92 -6.79 -2.66
C THR A 82 9.57 -7.33 -2.22
N PHE A 83 8.71 -7.62 -3.20
CA PHE A 83 7.38 -8.15 -3.02
C PHE A 83 7.19 -9.43 -3.82
N GLU A 84 6.64 -10.44 -3.21
CA GLU A 84 6.25 -11.69 -3.85
C GLU A 84 4.74 -11.78 -3.89
N LEU A 85 4.19 -12.19 -5.02
CA LEU A 85 2.76 -12.32 -5.22
C LEU A 85 2.44 -13.70 -5.76
N ASP A 86 1.26 -14.20 -5.45
CA ASP A 86 0.74 -15.43 -6.03
C ASP A 86 0.10 -15.20 -7.41
N LEU A 87 -0.48 -16.25 -7.98
CA LEU A 87 -1.15 -16.19 -9.29
C LEU A 87 -2.48 -15.41 -9.26
N LEU A 88 -3.00 -15.10 -8.08
CA LEU A 88 -4.19 -14.28 -7.87
C LEU A 88 -3.84 -12.82 -7.56
N HIS A 89 -2.56 -12.42 -7.72
CA HIS A 89 -2.02 -11.09 -7.42
C HIS A 89 -2.07 -10.71 -5.93
N GLN A 90 -2.18 -11.69 -5.03
CA GLN A 90 -2.16 -11.46 -3.59
C GLN A 90 -0.70 -11.42 -3.11
N LEU A 91 -0.37 -10.47 -2.22
CA LEU A 91 0.96 -10.34 -1.65
C LEU A 91 1.26 -11.52 -0.71
N THR A 92 2.21 -12.39 -1.07
CA THR A 92 2.61 -13.54 -0.24
C THR A 92 3.83 -13.27 0.62
N ALA A 93 4.68 -12.31 0.23
CA ALA A 93 5.76 -11.84 1.08
C ALA A 93 6.25 -10.44 0.72
N ALA A 94 6.78 -9.74 1.74
CA ALA A 94 7.54 -8.50 1.59
C ALA A 94 8.85 -8.63 2.34
N THR A 95 9.98 -8.28 1.69
CA THR A 95 11.32 -8.31 2.30
C THR A 95 11.96 -6.94 2.20
N ASP A 96 12.32 -6.33 3.32
CA ASP A 96 12.96 -5.03 3.37
C ASP A 96 14.46 -5.07 3.01
N HIS A 97 15.10 -3.91 2.91
CA HIS A 97 16.52 -3.76 2.59
C HIS A 97 17.48 -4.37 3.63
N LYS A 98 17.00 -4.73 4.82
CA LYS A 98 17.77 -5.42 5.88
C LYS A 98 17.58 -6.93 5.86
N GLY A 99 16.67 -7.42 5.02
CA GLY A 99 16.32 -8.84 4.94
C GLY A 99 15.20 -9.24 5.91
N ASN A 100 14.54 -8.29 6.57
CA ASN A 100 13.36 -8.62 7.36
C ASN A 100 12.23 -8.99 6.41
N ARG A 101 11.73 -10.22 6.53
CA ARG A 101 10.69 -10.79 5.69
C ARG A 101 9.41 -10.97 6.48
N VAL A 102 8.31 -10.42 5.98
CA VAL A 102 6.95 -10.69 6.43
C VAL A 102 6.28 -11.58 5.39
N GLU A 103 5.60 -12.64 5.84
CA GLU A 103 4.87 -13.55 4.95
C GLU A 103 3.38 -13.51 5.24
N TYR A 104 2.57 -13.73 4.20
CA TYR A 104 1.12 -13.70 4.25
C TYR A 104 0.55 -14.96 3.63
N THR A 105 -0.44 -15.57 4.26
CA THR A 105 -1.21 -16.68 3.68
C THR A 105 -2.68 -16.34 3.58
N TYR A 106 -3.33 -16.96 2.61
CA TYR A 106 -4.73 -16.70 2.27
C TYR A 106 -5.49 -18.01 2.15
N ASP A 107 -6.78 -17.97 2.39
CA ASP A 107 -7.68 -19.07 2.07
C ASP A 107 -8.07 -19.06 0.57
N GLY A 108 -8.85 -20.07 0.13
CA GLY A 108 -9.24 -20.23 -1.27
C GLY A 108 -10.20 -19.15 -1.81
N VAL A 109 -10.70 -18.25 -0.95
CA VAL A 109 -11.58 -17.13 -1.34
C VAL A 109 -10.92 -15.77 -1.14
N GLY A 110 -9.66 -15.75 -0.67
CA GLY A 110 -8.82 -14.57 -0.60
C GLY A 110 -8.79 -13.87 0.75
N ASN A 111 -9.35 -14.46 1.81
CA ASN A 111 -9.17 -13.91 3.14
C ASN A 111 -7.76 -14.23 3.64
N GLN A 112 -7.08 -13.25 4.25
CA GLN A 112 -5.75 -13.44 4.83
C GLN A 112 -5.86 -14.26 6.12
N THR A 113 -5.24 -15.44 6.15
CA THR A 113 -5.34 -16.39 7.28
C THR A 113 -4.17 -16.35 8.23
N GLU A 114 -2.99 -15.87 7.77
CA GLU A 114 -1.82 -15.72 8.64
C GLU A 114 -0.92 -14.57 8.19
N ILE A 115 -0.29 -13.89 9.15
CA ILE A 115 0.90 -13.08 8.98
C ILE A 115 2.02 -13.71 9.82
N LEU A 116 3.17 -13.98 9.18
CA LEU A 116 4.39 -14.40 9.85
C LEU A 116 5.40 -13.25 9.83
N TYR A 117 5.86 -12.83 11.00
CA TYR A 117 6.81 -11.74 11.16
C TYR A 117 8.28 -12.23 11.13
N PRO A 118 9.26 -11.33 10.87
CA PRO A 118 10.68 -11.69 10.75
C PRO A 118 11.28 -12.30 12.03
N ASP A 119 10.72 -12.03 13.19
CA ASP A 119 11.15 -12.57 14.49
C ASP A 119 10.55 -13.96 14.78
N GLY A 120 9.75 -14.50 13.85
CA GLY A 120 9.06 -15.79 14.00
C GLY A 120 7.74 -15.70 14.76
N THR A 121 7.33 -14.52 15.21
CA THR A 121 5.98 -14.32 15.75
C THR A 121 4.95 -14.34 14.62
N LYS A 122 3.71 -14.65 14.94
CA LYS A 122 2.63 -14.68 13.95
C LYS A 122 1.29 -14.28 14.53
N ALA A 123 0.40 -13.84 13.64
CA ALA A 123 -1.02 -13.68 13.89
C ALA A 123 -1.81 -14.55 12.91
N THR A 124 -2.82 -15.25 13.38
CA THR A 124 -3.74 -16.04 12.54
C THR A 124 -5.15 -15.48 12.64
N TYR A 125 -5.91 -15.62 11.56
CA TYR A 125 -7.24 -15.01 11.39
C TYR A 125 -8.25 -16.06 10.97
N GLU A 126 -9.43 -16.04 11.58
CA GLU A 126 -10.57 -16.85 11.19
C GLU A 126 -11.72 -15.97 10.71
N TYR A 127 -12.51 -16.48 9.78
CA TYR A 127 -13.60 -15.76 9.13
C TYR A 127 -14.89 -16.58 9.13
N ASP A 128 -16.03 -15.90 9.09
CA ASP A 128 -17.31 -16.53 8.84
C ASP A 128 -17.55 -16.74 7.33
N LEU A 129 -18.70 -17.34 6.99
CA LEU A 129 -19.05 -17.65 5.60
C LEU A 129 -19.32 -16.43 4.72
N VAL A 130 -19.43 -15.23 5.30
CA VAL A 130 -19.62 -13.96 4.59
C VAL A 130 -18.39 -13.03 4.72
N HIS A 131 -17.24 -13.65 5.07
CA HIS A 131 -15.91 -13.02 5.13
C HIS A 131 -15.71 -11.99 6.24
N ASN A 132 -16.55 -11.96 7.28
CA ASN A 132 -16.25 -11.18 8.48
C ASN A 132 -15.20 -11.91 9.31
N GLN A 133 -14.17 -11.18 9.79
CA GLN A 133 -13.13 -11.72 10.66
C GLN A 133 -13.72 -12.03 12.05
N THR A 134 -13.78 -13.30 12.41
CA THR A 134 -14.39 -13.75 13.69
C THR A 134 -13.38 -13.91 14.82
N LYS A 135 -12.10 -14.14 14.48
CA LYS A 135 -11.05 -14.33 15.49
C LYS A 135 -9.68 -13.92 14.99
N VAL A 136 -8.88 -13.38 15.90
CA VAL A 136 -7.43 -13.21 15.76
C VAL A 136 -6.77 -14.00 16.87
N THR A 137 -5.73 -14.79 16.54
CA THR A 137 -4.90 -15.49 17.52
C THR A 137 -3.44 -15.06 17.33
N GLU A 138 -2.82 -14.57 18.40
CA GLU A 138 -1.42 -14.16 18.43
C GLU A 138 -0.48 -15.33 18.72
N THR A 139 0.82 -15.12 18.52
CA THR A 139 1.86 -16.15 18.77
C THR A 139 1.84 -16.76 20.17
N ASP A 140 1.48 -16.01 21.20
CA ASP A 140 1.38 -16.46 22.58
C ASP A 140 0.09 -17.23 22.86
N GLY A 141 -0.77 -17.42 21.85
CA GLY A 141 -2.06 -18.06 21.95
C GLY A 141 -3.18 -17.17 22.49
N SER A 142 -2.92 -15.87 22.68
CA SER A 142 -3.96 -14.93 23.06
C SER A 142 -4.96 -14.74 21.91
N GLU A 143 -6.25 -14.71 22.24
CA GLU A 143 -7.33 -14.62 21.25
C GLU A 143 -8.19 -13.38 21.45
N THR A 144 -8.50 -12.70 20.33
CA THR A 144 -9.55 -11.68 20.26
C THR A 144 -10.64 -12.20 19.32
N THR A 145 -11.90 -12.18 19.77
CA THR A 145 -13.03 -12.64 18.95
C THR A 145 -14.04 -11.54 18.70
N TYR A 146 -14.74 -11.64 17.57
CA TYR A 146 -15.68 -10.64 17.08
C TYR A 146 -17.03 -11.31 16.78
N ALA A 147 -18.13 -10.64 17.11
CA ALA A 147 -19.46 -11.00 16.69
C ALA A 147 -20.07 -9.86 15.84
N TYR A 148 -20.94 -10.23 14.92
CA TYR A 148 -21.52 -9.32 13.94
C TYR A 148 -23.05 -9.44 13.91
N ASP A 149 -23.72 -8.35 13.53
CA ASP A 149 -25.13 -8.37 13.18
C ASP A 149 -25.35 -8.79 11.72
N GLY A 150 -26.62 -8.89 11.30
CA GLY A 150 -26.98 -9.25 9.93
C GLY A 150 -26.59 -8.24 8.83
N MET A 151 -26.02 -7.09 9.21
CA MET A 151 -25.48 -6.06 8.30
C MET A 151 -23.95 -6.00 8.35
N ALA A 152 -23.29 -7.02 8.91
CA ALA A 152 -21.84 -7.10 9.07
C ALA A 152 -21.24 -5.97 9.94
N ARG A 153 -22.01 -5.40 10.87
CA ARG A 153 -21.49 -4.46 11.88
C ARG A 153 -21.07 -5.24 13.10
N VAL A 154 -19.88 -4.91 13.66
CA VAL A 154 -19.42 -5.51 14.92
C VAL A 154 -20.43 -5.20 16.03
N THR A 155 -20.86 -6.20 16.77
CA THR A 155 -21.75 -6.05 17.92
C THR A 155 -21.05 -6.37 19.23
N GLU A 156 -19.99 -7.20 19.19
CA GLU A 156 -19.22 -7.59 20.36
C GLU A 156 -17.77 -7.83 19.98
N MET A 157 -16.85 -7.41 20.84
CA MET A 157 -15.43 -7.76 20.82
C MET A 157 -15.03 -8.31 22.17
N ARG A 158 -14.40 -9.51 22.19
CA ARG A 158 -13.84 -10.14 23.40
C ARG A 158 -12.33 -10.15 23.31
N TYR A 159 -11.70 -9.63 24.34
CA TYR A 159 -10.24 -9.55 24.47
C TYR A 159 -9.66 -10.75 25.23
N PRO A 160 -8.35 -11.05 25.06
CA PRO A 160 -7.70 -12.18 25.74
C PRO A 160 -7.78 -12.13 27.28
N ASN A 161 -7.86 -10.93 27.86
CA ASN A 161 -7.98 -10.70 29.28
C ASN A 161 -9.42 -10.94 29.86
N GLY A 162 -10.35 -11.36 28.98
CA GLY A 162 -11.75 -11.57 29.32
C GLY A 162 -12.63 -10.32 29.28
N TRP A 163 -12.08 -9.16 28.96
CA TRP A 163 -12.91 -7.97 28.75
C TRP A 163 -13.78 -8.14 27.49
N VAL A 164 -15.00 -7.59 27.57
CA VAL A 164 -15.97 -7.59 26.46
C VAL A 164 -16.44 -6.17 26.20
N GLU A 165 -16.39 -5.75 24.96
CA GLU A 165 -16.92 -4.47 24.47
C GLU A 165 -18.13 -4.75 23.57
N TYR A 166 -19.19 -3.96 23.73
CA TYR A 166 -20.44 -4.05 22.96
C TYR A 166 -20.65 -2.75 22.15
N TYR A 167 -21.14 -2.87 20.90
CA TYR A 167 -21.34 -1.78 19.93
C TYR A 167 -22.80 -1.66 19.50
#